data_73ce1bde14fd35a72d7a4a2b475b5f65
#
_entry.id   73ce1bde14fd35a72d7a4a2b475b5f65
#
_cell.length_a   1.000
_cell.length_b   1.000
_cell.length_c   1.000
_cell.angle_alpha   90.00
_cell.angle_beta   90.00
_cell.angle_gamma   90.00
#
_symmetry.space_group_name_H-M   'P 1'
#
loop_
_entity.id
_entity.type
_entity.pdbx_description
1 polymer ?
#
loop_
_entity_poly.entity_id
_entity_poly.type
_entity_poly.pdbx_seq_one_letter_code
_entity_poly.pdbx_strand_id
1 'polypeptide(L)'
;MITPSIRQNLQLLQGTPMEDGSPSWLLYDNLRNKYFTLGVNAFRMLKHWIAGVDTKQFIEQAQQKGLDIEEDQLNDFINFLKTNSLISHNSSEDVQNLLHQHNAQKKHWFMNLIHNYLFFKIPLIKPDPFLDKTLHIAKFFGQRFLRLLIYIIGVMGIYFVIQQWDEFLTTFLYFFNWNGLLFYAFALVGVKAIHELGHAYTAKNFGCNVNSMGIAFLVFFPFLYTDNTNAWRLRDHKKRLSINFAGISTELHLALLATFIWGITDLSLIHI
;
A
#
# COMPACT_ATOMS: atom_id res chain seq x y z
N MET A 1 -25.42 -26.34 10.31
CA MET A 1 -24.03 -25.86 10.57
C MET A 1 -24.13 -24.82 11.68
N ILE A 2 -23.13 -24.72 12.60
CA ILE A 2 -23.19 -23.75 13.71
C ILE A 2 -22.43 -22.49 13.32
N THR A 3 -23.00 -21.31 13.61
CA THR A 3 -22.38 -20.02 13.40
C THR A 3 -21.15 -19.84 14.29
N PRO A 4 -19.96 -19.61 13.74
CA PRO A 4 -18.74 -19.50 14.52
C PRO A 4 -18.65 -18.19 15.30
N SER A 5 -17.87 -18.18 16.39
CA SER A 5 -17.53 -16.94 17.09
C SER A 5 -16.56 -16.10 16.26
N ILE A 6 -16.83 -14.81 16.13
CA ILE A 6 -15.96 -13.86 15.42
C ILE A 6 -14.92 -13.30 16.38
N ARG A 7 -13.70 -13.05 15.89
CA ARG A 7 -12.60 -12.48 16.67
C ARG A 7 -12.93 -11.06 17.14
N GLN A 8 -12.65 -10.75 18.42
CA GLN A 8 -12.99 -9.46 19.05
C GLN A 8 -12.08 -8.29 18.60
N ASN A 9 -10.91 -8.59 18.04
CA ASN A 9 -9.96 -7.56 17.58
C ASN A 9 -10.28 -6.97 16.19
N LEU A 10 -11.38 -7.41 15.57
CA LEU A 10 -11.81 -6.89 14.28
C LEU A 10 -12.55 -5.56 14.47
N GLN A 11 -12.26 -4.61 13.59
CA GLN A 11 -12.90 -3.29 13.58
C GLN A 11 -13.72 -3.13 12.30
N LEU A 12 -14.94 -2.66 12.44
CA LEU A 12 -15.81 -2.35 11.31
C LEU A 12 -15.70 -0.86 10.99
N LEU A 13 -15.27 -0.54 9.77
CA LEU A 13 -15.11 0.82 9.28
C LEU A 13 -16.04 1.03 8.09
N GLN A 14 -16.46 2.27 7.85
CA GLN A 14 -17.22 2.60 6.65
C GLN A 14 -16.30 2.66 5.45
N GLY A 15 -16.61 1.89 4.40
CA GLY A 15 -15.85 1.84 3.15
C GLY A 15 -16.25 2.94 2.16
N THR A 16 -15.62 2.91 0.98
CA THR A 16 -16.05 3.68 -0.19
C THR A 16 -17.25 3.01 -0.83
N PRO A 17 -18.20 3.75 -1.41
CA PRO A 17 -19.28 3.14 -2.20
C PRO A 17 -18.71 2.17 -3.25
N MET A 18 -19.42 1.10 -3.53
CA MET A 18 -19.11 0.16 -4.61
C MET A 18 -19.34 0.82 -5.97
N GLU A 19 -18.95 0.16 -7.05
CA GLU A 19 -19.11 0.68 -8.44
C GLU A 19 -20.57 0.94 -8.79
N ASP A 20 -21.50 0.18 -8.23
CA ASP A 20 -22.95 0.34 -8.36
C ASP A 20 -23.55 1.45 -7.47
N GLY A 21 -22.70 2.19 -6.73
CA GLY A 21 -23.12 3.21 -5.78
C GLY A 21 -23.61 2.68 -4.43
N SER A 22 -23.67 1.37 -4.23
CA SER A 22 -24.09 0.77 -2.95
C SER A 22 -23.08 1.05 -1.84
N PRO A 23 -23.53 1.23 -0.57
CA PRO A 23 -22.62 1.41 0.53
C PRO A 23 -21.80 0.15 0.81
N SER A 24 -20.53 0.31 1.12
CA SER A 24 -19.66 -0.76 1.56
C SER A 24 -19.07 -0.51 2.94
N TRP A 25 -18.58 -1.57 3.55
CA TRP A 25 -17.89 -1.53 4.83
C TRP A 25 -16.56 -2.26 4.71
N LEU A 26 -15.61 -1.87 5.56
CA LEU A 26 -14.31 -2.51 5.65
C LEU A 26 -14.21 -3.20 7.01
N LEU A 27 -14.00 -4.50 6.99
CA LEU A 27 -13.63 -5.26 8.18
C LEU A 27 -12.11 -5.24 8.30
N TYR A 28 -11.60 -4.55 9.31
CA TYR A 28 -10.16 -4.39 9.54
C TYR A 28 -9.65 -5.36 10.59
N ASP A 29 -8.71 -6.23 10.21
CA ASP A 29 -7.94 -7.07 11.12
C ASP A 29 -6.70 -6.32 11.57
N ASN A 30 -6.75 -5.79 12.79
CA ASN A 30 -5.67 -5.00 13.38
C ASN A 30 -4.38 -5.81 13.58
N LEU A 31 -4.48 -7.12 13.84
CA LEU A 31 -3.31 -7.96 14.08
C LEU A 31 -2.50 -8.24 12.80
N ARG A 32 -3.20 -8.36 11.67
CA ARG A 32 -2.56 -8.68 10.38
C ARG A 32 -2.44 -7.48 9.46
N ASN A 33 -2.97 -6.30 9.87
CA ASN A 33 -3.09 -5.11 9.05
C ASN A 33 -3.76 -5.39 7.69
N LYS A 34 -4.86 -6.15 7.70
CA LYS A 34 -5.61 -6.51 6.49
C LYS A 34 -7.01 -5.90 6.51
N TYR A 35 -7.46 -5.49 5.34
CA TYR A 35 -8.79 -4.94 5.12
C TYR A 35 -9.58 -5.88 4.22
N PHE A 36 -10.84 -6.14 4.60
CA PHE A 36 -11.78 -6.95 3.83
C PHE A 36 -13.01 -6.10 3.54
N THR A 37 -13.36 -5.99 2.25
CA THR A 37 -14.55 -5.23 1.85
C THR A 37 -15.80 -6.08 2.04
N LEU A 38 -16.78 -5.52 2.73
CA LEU A 38 -18.09 -6.13 2.95
C LEU A 38 -19.17 -5.35 2.19
N GLY A 39 -19.97 -6.06 1.40
CA GLY A 39 -21.18 -5.52 0.80
C GLY A 39 -22.33 -5.40 1.82
N VAL A 40 -23.45 -4.85 1.37
CA VAL A 40 -24.65 -4.59 2.21
C VAL A 40 -25.14 -5.84 2.93
N ASN A 41 -25.25 -6.98 2.23
CA ASN A 41 -25.75 -8.22 2.80
C ASN A 41 -24.81 -8.79 3.86
N ALA A 42 -23.50 -8.84 3.56
CA ALA A 42 -22.48 -9.30 4.52
C ALA A 42 -22.42 -8.41 5.77
N PHE A 43 -22.56 -7.08 5.61
CA PHE A 43 -22.66 -6.15 6.74
C PHE A 43 -23.91 -6.39 7.59
N ARG A 44 -25.08 -6.59 6.95
CA ARG A 44 -26.33 -6.89 7.67
C ARG A 44 -26.23 -8.20 8.44
N MET A 45 -25.67 -9.25 7.83
CA MET A 45 -25.39 -10.51 8.52
C MET A 45 -24.47 -10.32 9.72
N LEU A 46 -23.38 -9.57 9.55
CA LEU A 46 -22.42 -9.28 10.62
C LEU A 46 -23.05 -8.47 11.78
N LYS A 47 -23.90 -7.49 11.46
CA LYS A 47 -24.60 -6.65 12.47
C LYS A 47 -25.52 -7.45 13.37
N HIS A 48 -26.13 -8.52 12.84
CA HIS A 48 -27.06 -9.38 13.56
C HIS A 48 -26.46 -10.74 13.91
N TRP A 49 -25.12 -10.84 13.85
CA TRP A 49 -24.40 -12.07 14.08
C TRP A 49 -24.58 -12.59 15.51
N ILE A 50 -25.04 -13.82 15.63
CA ILE A 50 -25.16 -14.55 16.90
C ILE A 50 -24.33 -15.80 16.78
N ALA A 51 -23.31 -15.93 17.60
CA ALA A 51 -22.43 -17.12 17.59
C ALA A 51 -23.08 -18.31 18.34
N GLY A 52 -22.79 -19.52 17.88
CA GLY A 52 -23.21 -20.75 18.54
C GLY A 52 -24.64 -21.20 18.19
N VAL A 53 -25.30 -20.56 17.22
CA VAL A 53 -26.65 -20.88 16.78
C VAL A 53 -26.61 -21.72 15.50
N ASP A 54 -27.56 -22.63 15.32
CA ASP A 54 -27.66 -23.36 14.05
C ASP A 54 -28.02 -22.44 12.88
N THR A 55 -27.49 -22.72 11.67
CA THR A 55 -27.69 -21.87 10.48
C THR A 55 -29.19 -21.65 10.19
N LYS A 56 -30.04 -22.68 10.37
CA LYS A 56 -31.51 -22.55 10.17
C LYS A 56 -32.14 -21.58 11.16
N GLN A 57 -31.78 -21.71 12.44
CA GLN A 57 -32.27 -20.79 13.48
C GLN A 57 -31.79 -19.36 13.26
N PHE A 58 -30.56 -19.18 12.78
CA PHE A 58 -30.03 -17.84 12.44
C PHE A 58 -30.86 -17.20 11.30
N ILE A 59 -31.18 -17.98 10.24
CA ILE A 59 -32.00 -17.50 9.12
C ILE A 59 -33.40 -17.10 9.58
N GLU A 60 -34.07 -17.93 10.41
CA GLU A 60 -35.38 -17.59 10.97
C GLU A 60 -35.36 -16.30 11.80
N GLN A 61 -34.35 -16.12 12.64
CA GLN A 61 -34.17 -14.90 13.42
C GLN A 61 -33.84 -13.67 12.56
N ALA A 62 -33.08 -13.86 11.47
CA ALA A 62 -32.77 -12.81 10.52
C ALA A 62 -34.00 -12.37 9.73
N GLN A 63 -34.84 -13.32 9.31
CA GLN A 63 -36.11 -13.06 8.61
C GLN A 63 -37.10 -12.29 9.51
N GLN A 64 -37.19 -12.63 10.79
CA GLN A 64 -38.00 -11.85 11.76
C GLN A 64 -37.55 -10.38 11.88
N LYS A 65 -36.29 -10.09 11.56
CA LYS A 65 -35.72 -8.73 11.56
C LYS A 65 -35.73 -8.07 10.16
N GLY A 66 -36.46 -8.67 9.21
CA GLY A 66 -36.60 -8.14 7.84
C GLY A 66 -35.36 -8.35 6.96
N LEU A 67 -34.53 -9.34 7.28
CA LEU A 67 -33.38 -9.72 6.49
C LEU A 67 -33.73 -10.98 5.71
N ASP A 68 -33.85 -10.85 4.40
CA ASP A 68 -34.00 -11.97 3.49
C ASP A 68 -32.62 -12.52 3.14
N ILE A 69 -32.25 -13.64 3.77
CA ILE A 69 -30.94 -14.29 3.62
C ILE A 69 -31.18 -15.73 3.17
N GLU A 70 -30.59 -16.08 2.04
CA GLU A 70 -30.56 -17.45 1.57
C GLU A 70 -29.49 -18.27 2.32
N GLU A 71 -29.73 -19.59 2.46
CA GLU A 71 -28.80 -20.48 3.17
C GLU A 71 -27.43 -20.50 2.51
N ASP A 72 -27.37 -20.44 1.18
CA ASP A 72 -26.12 -20.40 0.43
C ASP A 72 -25.31 -19.11 0.73
N GLN A 73 -25.97 -17.97 0.80
CA GLN A 73 -25.31 -16.69 1.14
C GLN A 73 -24.71 -16.71 2.56
N LEU A 74 -25.41 -17.33 3.51
CA LEU A 74 -24.90 -17.49 4.88
C LEU A 74 -23.70 -18.43 4.91
N ASN A 75 -23.77 -19.55 4.20
CA ASN A 75 -22.68 -20.51 4.11
C ASN A 75 -21.45 -19.90 3.43
N ASP A 76 -21.63 -19.14 2.38
CA ASP A 76 -20.54 -18.39 1.71
C ASP A 76 -19.89 -17.38 2.65
N PHE A 77 -20.69 -16.67 3.44
CA PHE A 77 -20.15 -15.73 4.42
C PHE A 77 -19.38 -16.45 5.54
N ILE A 78 -19.88 -17.57 6.04
CA ILE A 78 -19.16 -18.41 7.02
C ILE A 78 -17.85 -18.93 6.43
N ASN A 79 -17.85 -19.38 5.18
CA ASN A 79 -16.65 -19.84 4.48
C ASN A 79 -15.64 -18.69 4.29
N PHE A 80 -16.11 -17.51 3.93
CA PHE A 80 -15.28 -16.31 3.86
C PHE A 80 -14.60 -16.01 5.21
N LEU A 81 -15.35 -16.04 6.32
CA LEU A 81 -14.79 -15.82 7.67
C LEU A 81 -13.77 -16.90 8.04
N LYS A 82 -14.03 -18.18 7.73
CA LYS A 82 -13.11 -19.30 7.97
C LYS A 82 -11.83 -19.17 7.15
N THR A 83 -11.95 -18.99 5.84
CA THR A 83 -10.82 -18.92 4.91
C THR A 83 -9.87 -17.76 5.26
N ASN A 84 -10.44 -16.65 5.71
CA ASN A 84 -9.66 -15.50 6.11
C ASN A 84 -9.24 -15.52 7.59
N SER A 85 -9.53 -16.63 8.32
CA SER A 85 -9.19 -16.81 9.75
C SER A 85 -9.69 -15.64 10.61
N LEU A 86 -10.92 -15.19 10.37
CA LEU A 86 -11.58 -14.10 11.10
C LEU A 86 -12.43 -14.63 12.27
N ILE A 87 -12.52 -15.94 12.43
CA ILE A 87 -13.23 -16.60 13.51
C ILE A 87 -12.33 -16.81 14.73
N SER A 88 -12.94 -16.84 15.91
CA SER A 88 -12.27 -17.20 17.16
C SER A 88 -12.28 -18.72 17.32
N HIS A 89 -11.11 -19.30 17.57
CA HIS A 89 -10.93 -20.72 17.77
C HIS A 89 -10.92 -21.00 19.29
N ASN A 90 -12.06 -21.40 19.82
CA ASN A 90 -12.25 -21.66 21.25
C ASN A 90 -12.32 -23.14 21.62
N SER A 91 -12.26 -24.05 20.64
CA SER A 91 -12.33 -25.48 20.90
C SER A 91 -11.06 -26.23 20.47
N SER A 92 -10.79 -27.36 21.13
CA SER A 92 -9.68 -28.27 20.77
C SER A 92 -9.81 -28.83 19.35
N GLU A 93 -11.04 -28.99 18.84
CA GLU A 93 -11.32 -29.42 17.46
C GLU A 93 -10.91 -28.36 16.45
N ASP A 94 -11.12 -27.08 16.76
CA ASP A 94 -10.69 -25.96 15.90
C ASP A 94 -9.16 -25.90 15.80
N VAL A 95 -8.45 -26.18 16.88
CA VAL A 95 -7.00 -26.25 16.88
C VAL A 95 -6.49 -27.42 16.04
N GLN A 96 -7.14 -28.58 16.12
CA GLN A 96 -6.80 -29.73 15.25
C GLN A 96 -7.07 -29.42 13.78
N ASN A 97 -8.19 -28.77 13.44
CA ASN A 97 -8.48 -28.33 12.08
C ASN A 97 -7.45 -27.33 11.55
N LEU A 98 -6.98 -26.40 12.39
CA LEU A 98 -5.88 -25.48 12.05
C LEU A 98 -4.56 -26.23 11.81
N LEU A 99 -4.24 -27.23 12.65
CA LEU A 99 -3.07 -28.08 12.45
C LEU A 99 -3.18 -28.91 11.17
N HIS A 100 -4.37 -29.43 10.85
CA HIS A 100 -4.61 -30.12 9.58
C HIS A 100 -4.50 -29.19 8.38
N GLN A 101 -5.03 -27.97 8.44
CA GLN A 101 -4.88 -26.95 7.39
C GLN A 101 -3.41 -26.51 7.24
N HIS A 102 -2.69 -26.33 8.35
CA HIS A 102 -1.27 -26.00 8.33
C HIS A 102 -0.43 -27.14 7.74
N ASN A 103 -0.77 -28.39 8.04
CA ASN A 103 -0.10 -29.55 7.47
C ASN A 103 -0.48 -29.81 6.00
N ALA A 104 -1.71 -29.48 5.60
CA ALA A 104 -2.14 -29.51 4.20
C ALA A 104 -1.41 -28.42 3.37
N GLN A 105 -1.20 -27.23 3.95
CA GLN A 105 -0.37 -26.19 3.32
C GLN A 105 1.09 -26.60 3.15
N LYS A 106 1.63 -27.42 4.05
CA LYS A 106 2.98 -28.00 3.90
C LYS A 106 3.08 -28.97 2.71
N LYS A 107 1.99 -29.62 2.31
CA LYS A 107 1.98 -30.55 1.17
C LYS A 107 2.20 -29.86 -0.18
N HIS A 108 1.97 -28.55 -0.25
CA HIS A 108 2.27 -27.71 -1.39
C HIS A 108 3.55 -26.86 -1.17
N TRP A 109 4.53 -27.40 -0.43
CA TRP A 109 5.77 -26.70 -0.10
C TRP A 109 6.47 -26.15 -1.35
N PHE A 110 6.43 -26.87 -2.47
CA PHE A 110 7.02 -26.45 -3.74
C PHE A 110 6.27 -25.26 -4.36
N MET A 111 4.94 -25.26 -4.28
CA MET A 111 4.12 -24.14 -4.74
C MET A 111 4.31 -22.90 -3.82
N ASN A 112 4.39 -23.12 -2.51
CA ASN A 112 4.71 -22.07 -1.55
C ASN A 112 6.15 -21.56 -1.71
N LEU A 113 7.10 -22.44 -2.06
CA LEU A 113 8.46 -22.05 -2.38
C LEU A 113 8.47 -21.15 -3.63
N ILE A 114 7.77 -21.53 -4.70
CA ILE A 114 7.65 -20.71 -5.90
C ILE A 114 6.96 -19.37 -5.59
N HIS A 115 5.84 -19.36 -4.86
CA HIS A 115 5.16 -18.13 -4.48
C HIS A 115 6.01 -17.22 -3.57
N ASN A 116 6.69 -17.79 -2.58
CA ASN A 116 7.57 -17.02 -1.69
C ASN A 116 8.87 -16.59 -2.39
N TYR A 117 9.32 -17.33 -3.40
CA TYR A 117 10.50 -16.98 -4.21
C TYR A 117 10.19 -15.91 -5.25
N LEU A 118 8.97 -15.92 -5.79
CA LEU A 118 8.54 -14.95 -6.77
C LEU A 118 8.27 -13.57 -6.17
N PHE A 119 7.78 -13.52 -4.92
CA PHE A 119 7.48 -12.27 -4.24
C PHE A 119 7.64 -12.38 -2.72
N PHE A 120 8.65 -11.71 -2.18
CA PHE A 120 8.81 -11.58 -0.73
C PHE A 120 9.25 -10.16 -0.35
N LYS A 121 8.88 -9.74 0.86
CA LYS A 121 9.17 -8.42 1.40
C LYS A 121 10.06 -8.55 2.63
N ILE A 122 11.11 -7.74 2.68
CA ILE A 122 11.99 -7.60 3.84
C ILE A 122 11.73 -6.21 4.42
N PRO A 123 10.96 -6.08 5.52
CA PRO A 123 10.79 -4.81 6.20
C PRO A 123 12.11 -4.41 6.87
N LEU A 124 12.68 -3.27 6.48
CA LEU A 124 13.93 -2.77 7.03
C LEU A 124 13.69 -1.81 8.19
N ILE A 125 12.73 -0.91 8.03
CA ILE A 125 12.46 0.16 9.00
C ILE A 125 10.96 0.31 9.26
N LYS A 126 10.64 0.83 10.46
CA LYS A 126 9.32 1.31 10.85
C LYS A 126 9.35 2.84 10.83
N PRO A 127 8.98 3.49 9.71
CA PRO A 127 9.24 4.91 9.51
C PRO A 127 8.29 5.82 10.27
N ASP A 128 7.17 5.32 10.78
CA ASP A 128 6.05 6.12 11.29
C ASP A 128 6.46 7.18 12.33
N PRO A 129 7.28 6.87 13.37
CA PRO A 129 7.72 7.87 14.35
C PRO A 129 8.65 8.93 13.74
N PHE A 130 9.46 8.57 12.75
CA PHE A 130 10.32 9.50 12.03
C PHE A 130 9.49 10.43 11.15
N LEU A 131 8.52 9.88 10.42
CA LEU A 131 7.62 10.64 9.57
C LEU A 131 6.80 11.65 10.39
N ASP A 132 6.34 11.29 11.60
CA ASP A 132 5.63 12.21 12.49
C ASP A 132 6.49 13.44 12.85
N LYS A 133 7.74 13.20 13.22
CA LYS A 133 8.66 14.27 13.61
C LYS A 133 9.03 15.20 12.45
N THR A 134 9.13 14.68 11.24
CA THR A 134 9.61 15.39 10.05
C THR A 134 8.49 15.82 9.09
N LEU A 135 7.24 15.53 9.41
CA LEU A 135 6.08 15.87 8.56
C LEU A 135 5.98 17.36 8.25
N HIS A 136 6.38 18.22 9.19
CA HIS A 136 6.37 19.67 8.99
C HIS A 136 7.32 20.11 7.87
N ILE A 137 8.49 19.44 7.73
CA ILE A 137 9.44 19.69 6.65
C ILE A 137 8.84 19.30 5.31
N ALA A 138 8.25 18.09 5.23
CA ALA A 138 7.59 17.63 4.02
C ALA A 138 6.40 18.54 3.61
N LYS A 139 5.63 19.03 4.58
CA LYS A 139 4.55 20.00 4.33
C LYS A 139 5.06 21.33 3.80
N PHE A 140 6.22 21.80 4.28
CA PHE A 140 6.86 23.01 3.77
C PHE A 140 7.20 22.86 2.28
N PHE A 141 7.89 21.78 1.89
CA PHE A 141 8.19 21.49 0.48
C PHE A 141 6.93 21.22 -0.36
N GLY A 142 5.86 20.73 0.24
CA GLY A 142 4.56 20.50 -0.40
C GLY A 142 3.73 21.77 -0.64
N GLN A 143 4.16 22.96 -0.22
CA GLN A 143 3.43 24.22 -0.42
C GLN A 143 3.30 24.57 -1.90
N ARG A 144 2.16 25.14 -2.27
CA ARG A 144 1.87 25.52 -3.67
C ARG A 144 2.92 26.44 -4.26
N PHE A 145 3.41 27.40 -3.46
CA PHE A 145 4.42 28.35 -3.89
C PHE A 145 5.75 27.65 -4.23
N LEU A 146 6.25 26.77 -3.36
CA LEU A 146 7.49 26.03 -3.61
C LEU A 146 7.39 25.10 -4.82
N ARG A 147 6.26 24.43 -4.99
CA ARG A 147 6.03 23.62 -6.20
C ARG A 147 6.04 24.46 -7.47
N LEU A 148 5.38 25.62 -7.45
CA LEU A 148 5.41 26.55 -8.58
C LEU A 148 6.86 27.01 -8.88
N LEU A 149 7.63 27.33 -7.83
CA LEU A 149 9.04 27.71 -7.96
C LEU A 149 9.86 26.58 -8.60
N ILE A 150 9.67 25.32 -8.16
CA ILE A 150 10.35 24.15 -8.76
C ILE A 150 9.97 23.99 -10.24
N TYR A 151 8.72 24.20 -10.62
CA TYR A 151 8.33 24.15 -12.03
C TYR A 151 8.98 25.26 -12.86
N ILE A 152 9.06 26.49 -12.34
CA ILE A 152 9.75 27.61 -13.02
C ILE A 152 11.24 27.27 -13.19
N ILE A 153 11.90 26.81 -12.13
CA ILE A 153 13.31 26.39 -12.14
C ILE A 153 13.51 25.25 -13.14
N GLY A 154 12.59 24.29 -13.18
CA GLY A 154 12.62 23.17 -14.11
C GLY A 154 12.50 23.61 -15.58
N VAL A 155 11.62 24.56 -15.87
CA VAL A 155 11.50 25.12 -17.24
C VAL A 155 12.82 25.82 -17.64
N MET A 156 13.45 26.55 -16.73
CA MET A 156 14.78 27.13 -16.98
C MET A 156 15.83 26.05 -17.21
N GLY A 157 15.82 24.96 -16.43
CA GLY A 157 16.71 23.82 -16.62
C GLY A 157 16.54 23.17 -17.98
N ILE A 158 15.30 22.93 -18.42
CA ILE A 158 15.00 22.41 -19.76
C ILE A 158 15.52 23.34 -20.85
N TYR A 159 15.37 24.63 -20.68
CA TYR A 159 15.91 25.64 -21.61
C TYR A 159 17.43 25.52 -21.74
N PHE A 160 18.17 25.36 -20.62
CA PHE A 160 19.62 25.16 -20.65
C PHE A 160 20.02 23.85 -21.34
N VAL A 161 19.30 22.76 -21.08
CA VAL A 161 19.54 21.47 -21.79
C VAL A 161 19.35 21.60 -23.29
N ILE A 162 18.33 22.34 -23.73
CA ILE A 162 18.09 22.55 -25.16
C ILE A 162 19.25 23.35 -25.78
N GLN A 163 19.79 24.35 -25.09
CA GLN A 163 20.94 25.14 -25.58
C GLN A 163 22.23 24.32 -25.61
N GLN A 164 22.41 23.38 -24.68
CA GLN A 164 23.62 22.58 -24.53
C GLN A 164 23.35 21.10 -24.89
N TRP A 165 22.53 20.88 -25.90
CA TRP A 165 22.05 19.53 -26.25
C TRP A 165 23.18 18.53 -26.54
N ASP A 166 24.22 18.97 -27.26
CA ASP A 166 25.36 18.10 -27.61
C ASP A 166 26.17 17.73 -26.36
N GLU A 167 26.37 18.65 -25.43
CA GLU A 167 27.03 18.38 -24.14
C GLU A 167 26.20 17.46 -23.26
N PHE A 168 24.89 17.68 -23.22
CA PHE A 168 24.00 16.79 -22.47
C PHE A 168 24.10 15.34 -22.96
N LEU A 169 24.13 15.11 -24.26
CA LEU A 169 24.26 13.78 -24.83
C LEU A 169 25.66 13.18 -24.57
N THR A 170 26.73 13.96 -24.69
CA THR A 170 28.08 13.48 -24.44
C THR A 170 28.33 13.18 -22.96
N THR A 171 27.77 13.97 -22.05
CA THR A 171 27.79 13.72 -20.60
C THR A 171 27.14 12.38 -20.27
N PHE A 172 26.01 12.07 -20.92
CA PHE A 172 25.34 10.78 -20.74
C PHE A 172 26.25 9.59 -21.17
N LEU A 173 26.94 9.71 -22.31
CA LEU A 173 27.85 8.68 -22.79
C LEU A 173 29.08 8.50 -21.88
N TYR A 174 29.56 9.56 -21.22
CA TYR A 174 30.69 9.49 -20.29
C TYR A 174 30.42 8.56 -19.10
N PHE A 175 29.16 8.41 -18.67
CA PHE A 175 28.79 7.50 -17.58
C PHE A 175 28.75 6.02 -17.95
N PHE A 176 28.99 5.64 -19.23
CA PHE A 176 29.09 4.22 -19.66
C PHE A 176 30.46 3.59 -19.36
N ASN A 177 31.06 3.94 -18.21
CA ASN A 177 32.21 3.24 -17.65
C ASN A 177 31.83 2.64 -16.28
N TRP A 178 32.66 1.76 -15.73
CA TRP A 178 32.39 1.05 -14.48
C TRP A 178 32.12 2.01 -13.30
N ASN A 179 32.87 3.11 -13.21
CA ASN A 179 32.67 4.11 -12.15
C ASN A 179 31.35 4.85 -12.34
N GLY A 180 31.04 5.27 -13.56
CA GLY A 180 29.78 5.91 -13.91
C GLY A 180 28.58 5.02 -13.64
N LEU A 181 28.68 3.71 -13.96
CA LEU A 181 27.63 2.72 -13.69
C LEU A 181 27.35 2.58 -12.18
N LEU A 182 28.41 2.58 -11.35
CA LEU A 182 28.26 2.56 -9.89
C LEU A 182 27.58 3.83 -9.37
N PHE A 183 28.00 5.02 -9.83
CA PHE A 183 27.35 6.30 -9.45
C PHE A 183 25.88 6.31 -9.89
N TYR A 184 25.57 5.83 -11.09
CA TYR A 184 24.20 5.72 -11.57
C TYR A 184 23.36 4.77 -10.69
N ALA A 185 23.91 3.62 -10.31
CA ALA A 185 23.22 2.68 -9.40
C ALA A 185 22.91 3.32 -8.04
N PHE A 186 23.89 4.04 -7.45
CA PHE A 186 23.67 4.77 -6.18
C PHE A 186 22.62 5.87 -6.34
N ALA A 187 22.70 6.66 -7.41
CA ALA A 187 21.74 7.71 -7.70
C ALA A 187 20.32 7.13 -7.87
N LEU A 188 20.20 6.02 -8.61
CA LEU A 188 18.92 5.33 -8.81
C LEU A 188 18.31 4.85 -7.50
N VAL A 189 19.11 4.22 -6.62
CA VAL A 189 18.65 3.79 -5.30
C VAL A 189 18.21 5.00 -4.46
N GLY A 190 18.97 6.09 -4.48
CA GLY A 190 18.64 7.34 -3.80
C GLY A 190 17.33 7.95 -4.29
N VAL A 191 17.15 8.04 -5.61
CA VAL A 191 15.91 8.54 -6.23
C VAL A 191 14.73 7.67 -5.84
N LYS A 192 14.88 6.33 -5.88
CA LYS A 192 13.83 5.41 -5.48
C LYS A 192 13.52 5.46 -3.98
N ALA A 193 14.50 5.70 -3.12
CA ALA A 193 14.24 5.92 -1.70
C ALA A 193 13.42 7.21 -1.46
N ILE A 194 13.73 8.29 -2.17
CA ILE A 194 12.97 9.54 -2.12
C ILE A 194 11.55 9.35 -2.69
N HIS A 195 11.39 8.57 -3.75
CA HIS A 195 10.09 8.16 -4.29
C HIS A 195 9.21 7.51 -3.21
N GLU A 196 9.74 6.50 -2.52
CA GLU A 196 9.04 5.81 -1.44
C GLU A 196 8.70 6.73 -0.27
N LEU A 197 9.60 7.66 0.07
CA LEU A 197 9.33 8.71 1.05
C LEU A 197 8.20 9.64 0.61
N GLY A 198 8.07 9.93 -0.69
CA GLY A 198 6.96 10.68 -1.25
C GLY A 198 5.61 10.04 -0.94
N HIS A 199 5.50 8.73 -1.15
CA HIS A 199 4.31 7.95 -0.77
C HIS A 199 4.06 8.02 0.73
N ALA A 200 5.10 7.78 1.54
CA ALA A 200 5.01 7.76 3.00
C ALA A 200 4.54 9.09 3.59
N TYR A 201 5.15 10.20 3.19
CA TYR A 201 4.75 11.53 3.68
C TYR A 201 3.36 11.94 3.23
N THR A 202 2.96 11.58 2.00
CA THR A 202 1.62 11.87 1.52
C THR A 202 0.57 11.06 2.28
N ALA A 203 0.82 9.78 2.53
CA ALA A 203 -0.04 8.94 3.37
C ALA A 203 -0.14 9.51 4.79
N LYS A 204 0.97 9.89 5.39
CA LYS A 204 1.02 10.50 6.73
C LYS A 204 0.28 11.82 6.80
N ASN A 205 0.38 12.67 5.77
CA ASN A 205 -0.35 13.94 5.68
C ASN A 205 -1.89 13.74 5.67
N PHE A 206 -2.36 12.60 5.17
CA PHE A 206 -3.80 12.23 5.23
C PHE A 206 -4.17 11.44 6.50
N GLY A 207 -3.28 11.35 7.49
CA GLY A 207 -3.53 10.66 8.76
C GLY A 207 -3.43 9.14 8.68
N CYS A 208 -2.77 8.60 7.67
CA CYS A 208 -2.48 7.17 7.56
C CYS A 208 -1.16 6.84 8.24
N ASN A 209 -1.11 5.71 8.96
CA ASN A 209 0.15 5.20 9.49
C ASN A 209 0.88 4.40 8.41
N VAL A 210 2.22 4.52 8.40
CA VAL A 210 3.09 3.76 7.52
C VAL A 210 3.82 2.70 8.35
N ASN A 211 3.38 1.44 8.24
CA ASN A 211 3.82 0.38 9.15
C ASN A 211 5.26 -0.06 8.88
N SER A 212 5.67 -0.13 7.63
CA SER A 212 7.02 -0.55 7.25
C SER A 212 7.44 0.02 5.90
N MET A 213 8.73 0.22 5.75
CA MET A 213 9.42 0.44 4.49
C MET A 213 10.59 -0.54 4.39
N GLY A 214 10.95 -0.95 3.18
CA GLY A 214 12.02 -1.92 2.99
C GLY A 214 12.25 -2.29 1.54
N ILE A 215 12.77 -3.51 1.34
CA ILE A 215 13.03 -4.07 0.03
C ILE A 215 12.04 -5.21 -0.23
N ALA A 216 11.41 -5.17 -1.38
CA ALA A 216 10.63 -6.28 -1.90
C ALA A 216 11.38 -6.89 -3.10
N PHE A 217 11.24 -8.20 -3.25
CA PHE A 217 11.81 -8.94 -4.36
C PHE A 217 10.67 -9.48 -5.24
N LEU A 218 10.74 -9.19 -6.52
CA LEU A 218 9.87 -9.77 -7.53
C LEU A 218 10.76 -10.54 -8.51
N VAL A 219 10.67 -11.86 -8.51
CA VAL A 219 11.52 -12.73 -9.36
C VAL A 219 13.00 -12.34 -9.20
N PHE A 220 13.50 -12.25 -7.95
CA PHE A 220 14.85 -11.82 -7.58
C PHE A 220 15.23 -10.36 -7.89
N PHE A 221 14.37 -9.61 -8.56
CA PHE A 221 14.63 -8.20 -8.81
C PHE A 221 14.27 -7.38 -7.56
N PRO A 222 15.24 -6.70 -6.92
CA PRO A 222 15.00 -5.91 -5.73
C PRO A 222 14.36 -4.56 -6.10
N PHE A 223 13.34 -4.15 -5.35
CA PHE A 223 12.78 -2.80 -5.41
C PHE A 223 12.41 -2.32 -4.00
N LEU A 224 12.47 -1.02 -3.79
CA LEU A 224 12.04 -0.42 -2.54
C LEU A 224 10.51 -0.42 -2.47
N TYR A 225 9.96 -0.51 -1.26
CA TYR A 225 8.51 -0.44 -1.05
C TYR A 225 8.15 0.33 0.21
N THR A 226 6.98 0.93 0.20
CA THR A 226 6.31 1.54 1.34
C THR A 226 4.98 0.84 1.59
N ASP A 227 4.72 0.42 2.82
CA ASP A 227 3.44 -0.19 3.19
C ASP A 227 2.36 0.88 3.39
N ASN A 228 1.62 1.15 2.33
CA ASN A 228 0.50 2.09 2.31
C ASN A 228 -0.86 1.39 2.54
N THR A 229 -0.89 0.21 3.15
CA THR A 229 -2.14 -0.55 3.37
C THR A 229 -3.17 0.27 4.14
N ASN A 230 -2.75 1.13 5.06
CA ASN A 230 -3.65 2.02 5.80
C ASN A 230 -4.39 3.06 4.94
N ALA A 231 -3.95 3.29 3.70
CA ALA A 231 -4.64 4.18 2.77
C ALA A 231 -6.05 3.66 2.41
N TRP A 232 -6.32 2.37 2.54
CA TRP A 232 -7.66 1.79 2.34
C TRP A 232 -8.71 2.31 3.32
N ARG A 233 -8.30 2.86 4.47
CA ARG A 233 -9.19 3.54 5.43
C ARG A 233 -9.75 4.86 4.90
N LEU A 234 -9.09 5.48 3.92
CA LEU A 234 -9.54 6.75 3.36
C LEU A 234 -10.73 6.52 2.44
N ARG A 235 -11.87 7.14 2.77
CA ARG A 235 -13.10 7.08 1.94
C ARG A 235 -12.96 7.82 0.62
N ASP A 236 -12.13 8.87 0.61
CA ASP A 236 -11.89 9.71 -0.56
C ASP A 236 -10.87 9.04 -1.51
N HIS A 237 -11.36 8.60 -2.66
CA HIS A 237 -10.53 7.99 -3.70
C HIS A 237 -9.46 8.94 -4.24
N LYS A 238 -9.73 10.28 -4.24
CA LYS A 238 -8.74 11.28 -4.68
C LYS A 238 -7.53 11.33 -3.75
N LYS A 239 -7.76 11.17 -2.44
CA LYS A 239 -6.65 11.08 -1.47
C LYS A 239 -5.82 9.81 -1.68
N ARG A 240 -6.46 8.66 -1.94
CA ARG A 240 -5.74 7.41 -2.26
C ARG A 240 -4.95 7.55 -3.56
N LEU A 241 -5.56 8.15 -4.59
CA LEU A 241 -4.87 8.43 -5.85
C LEU A 241 -3.66 9.34 -5.63
N SER A 242 -3.81 10.41 -4.82
CA SER A 242 -2.70 11.31 -4.47
C SER A 242 -1.55 10.56 -3.78
N ILE A 243 -1.83 9.59 -2.91
CA ILE A 243 -0.78 8.76 -2.29
C ILE A 243 -0.06 7.94 -3.38
N ASN A 244 -0.81 7.32 -4.31
CA ASN A 244 -0.23 6.49 -5.36
C ASN A 244 0.63 7.31 -6.35
N PHE A 245 0.24 8.56 -6.65
CA PHE A 245 0.99 9.44 -7.54
C PHE A 245 2.13 10.19 -6.83
N ALA A 246 2.20 10.17 -5.51
CA ALA A 246 3.16 10.96 -4.74
C ALA A 246 4.61 10.61 -5.08
N GLY A 247 4.94 9.34 -5.27
CA GLY A 247 6.27 8.90 -5.68
C GLY A 247 6.69 9.50 -7.01
N ILE A 248 5.86 9.37 -8.04
CA ILE A 248 6.12 9.91 -9.38
C ILE A 248 6.23 11.44 -9.32
N SER A 249 5.36 12.10 -8.57
CA SER A 249 5.43 13.56 -8.38
C SER A 249 6.75 13.99 -7.73
N THR A 250 7.23 13.24 -6.75
CA THR A 250 8.49 13.52 -6.06
C THR A 250 9.70 13.33 -7.00
N GLU A 251 9.70 12.25 -7.80
CA GLU A 251 10.73 12.03 -8.84
C GLU A 251 10.75 13.15 -9.86
N LEU A 252 9.58 13.62 -10.32
CA LEU A 252 9.48 14.73 -11.26
C LEU A 252 10.09 16.02 -10.69
N HIS A 253 9.78 16.36 -9.43
CA HIS A 253 10.37 17.54 -8.79
C HIS A 253 11.90 17.42 -8.66
N LEU A 254 12.39 16.22 -8.31
CA LEU A 254 13.81 15.94 -8.21
C LEU A 254 14.50 16.05 -9.58
N ALA A 255 13.87 15.50 -10.63
CA ALA A 255 14.39 15.58 -12.00
C ALA A 255 14.49 17.03 -12.49
N LEU A 256 13.44 17.85 -12.26
CA LEU A 256 13.45 19.28 -12.64
C LEU A 256 14.57 20.04 -11.94
N LEU A 257 14.79 19.81 -10.64
CA LEU A 257 15.89 20.42 -9.89
C LEU A 257 17.26 19.94 -10.39
N ALA A 258 17.42 18.63 -10.63
CA ALA A 258 18.67 18.07 -11.14
C ALA A 258 19.03 18.64 -12.52
N THR A 259 18.05 18.75 -13.43
CA THR A 259 18.23 19.33 -14.77
C THR A 259 18.68 20.78 -14.69
N PHE A 260 18.13 21.56 -13.78
CA PHE A 260 18.54 22.94 -13.58
C PHE A 260 19.96 23.06 -13.02
N ILE A 261 20.29 22.22 -11.99
CA ILE A 261 21.62 22.20 -11.38
C ILE A 261 22.66 21.81 -12.44
N TRP A 262 22.36 20.79 -13.27
CA TRP A 262 23.25 20.42 -14.39
C TRP A 262 23.51 21.60 -15.32
N GLY A 263 22.46 22.27 -15.80
CA GLY A 263 22.62 23.40 -16.73
C GLY A 263 23.41 24.57 -16.18
N ILE A 264 23.33 24.83 -14.87
CA ILE A 264 24.13 25.90 -14.23
C ILE A 264 25.60 25.45 -14.08
N THR A 265 25.84 24.20 -13.72
CA THR A 265 27.18 23.67 -13.45
C THR A 265 28.04 23.71 -14.71
N ASP A 266 27.49 23.27 -15.85
CA ASP A 266 28.22 23.32 -17.11
C ASP A 266 28.44 24.73 -17.65
N LEU A 267 27.46 25.65 -17.50
CA LEU A 267 27.66 27.07 -17.82
C LEU A 267 28.80 27.71 -17.01
N SER A 268 29.02 27.28 -15.77
CA SER A 268 30.08 27.78 -14.92
C SER A 268 31.49 27.27 -15.35
N LEU A 269 31.57 26.07 -15.95
CA LEU A 269 32.82 25.49 -16.42
C LEU A 269 33.27 26.03 -17.79
N ILE A 270 32.37 26.56 -18.61
CA ILE A 270 32.67 27.16 -19.91
C ILE A 270 33.28 28.57 -19.75
N HIS A 271 33.09 29.23 -18.60
CA HIS A 271 33.61 30.55 -18.30
C HIS A 271 34.92 30.57 -17.52
N ILE A 272 35.56 29.42 -17.29
CA ILE A 272 36.90 29.28 -16.74
C ILE A 272 37.83 28.76 -17.83
#